data_b0032c682ccf1378d4a0c91b038a7965
#
_entry.id   b0032c682ccf1378d4a0c91b038a7965
#
_cell.length_a   1.000
_cell.length_b   1.000
_cell.length_c   1.000
_cell.angle_alpha   90.00
_cell.angle_beta   90.00
_cell.angle_gamma   90.00
#
_symmetry.space_group_name_H-M   'P 1'
#
loop_
_entity.id
_entity.type
_entity.pdbx_description
1 polymer ?
#
loop_
_entity_poly.entity_id
_entity_poly.type
_entity_poly.pdbx_seq_one_letter_code
_entity_poly.pdbx_strand_id
1 'polypeptide(L)'
;LNPVFTVGSQLIEAILLHTDKNKKEAWARAVEMLTLVGVNEPESRLKQYPHELSGGMRQRVMIAMALACNPRLLIADEPTTALDVTIQAQILKLMNDLKKEKGTSILFITHDLGVINEMADDVAVMYCGQVVEKAPVRSIFGDNSYLHPYTEGLLYSIPRLDTPTGIRLEAIPGAVPHPLDLPKGCKFAPRCKYATDKCREMEPELNEVEPGHMVRCFYPKKGERN
;
A
#
# COMPACT_ATOMS: atom_id res chain seq x y z
N LEU A 1 9.06 -13.85 -9.28
CA LEU A 1 9.62 -14.43 -10.52
C LEU A 1 10.29 -15.76 -10.23
N ASN A 2 10.03 -16.78 -11.03
CA ASN A 2 10.68 -18.07 -10.92
C ASN A 2 12.12 -17.98 -11.50
N PRO A 3 13.18 -18.31 -10.73
CA PRO A 3 14.56 -18.11 -11.17
C PRO A 3 15.02 -19.03 -12.31
N VAL A 4 14.32 -20.14 -12.56
CA VAL A 4 14.71 -21.12 -13.60
C VAL A 4 14.13 -20.84 -14.99
N PHE A 5 13.28 -19.81 -15.12
CA PHE A 5 12.70 -19.39 -16.39
C PHE A 5 13.13 -17.97 -16.73
N THR A 6 13.28 -17.68 -18.02
CA THR A 6 13.57 -16.32 -18.46
C THR A 6 12.39 -15.38 -18.17
N VAL A 7 12.68 -14.10 -18.07
CA VAL A 7 11.66 -13.05 -17.91
C VAL A 7 10.60 -13.14 -19.01
N GLY A 8 11.06 -13.29 -20.27
CA GLY A 8 10.17 -13.37 -21.43
C GLY A 8 9.26 -14.57 -21.39
N SER A 9 9.75 -15.77 -21.01
CA SER A 9 8.89 -16.96 -20.93
C SER A 9 7.75 -16.76 -19.93
N GLN A 10 8.04 -16.17 -18.77
CA GLN A 10 7.04 -15.92 -17.73
C GLN A 10 6.00 -14.85 -18.13
N LEU A 11 6.44 -13.74 -18.75
CA LEU A 11 5.53 -12.71 -19.26
C LEU A 11 4.63 -13.25 -20.39
N ILE A 12 5.23 -13.94 -21.36
CA ILE A 12 4.52 -14.48 -22.52
C ILE A 12 3.52 -15.54 -22.09
N GLU A 13 3.88 -16.42 -21.16
CA GLU A 13 2.96 -17.41 -20.60
C GLU A 13 1.72 -16.75 -20.00
N ALA A 14 1.91 -15.74 -19.15
CA ALA A 14 0.79 -14.99 -18.55
C ALA A 14 -0.13 -14.37 -19.63
N ILE A 15 0.46 -13.75 -20.66
CA ILE A 15 -0.30 -13.14 -21.76
C ILE A 15 -1.07 -14.20 -22.55
N LEU A 16 -0.45 -15.32 -22.89
CA LEU A 16 -1.08 -16.39 -23.67
C LEU A 16 -2.21 -17.10 -22.91
N LEU A 17 -2.08 -17.23 -21.58
CA LEU A 17 -3.11 -17.86 -20.76
C LEU A 17 -4.34 -16.97 -20.53
N HIS A 18 -4.18 -15.65 -20.58
CA HIS A 18 -5.24 -14.71 -20.19
C HIS A 18 -5.70 -13.79 -21.32
N THR A 19 -5.22 -14.01 -22.56
CA THR A 19 -5.65 -13.25 -23.74
C THR A 19 -5.69 -14.15 -24.96
N ASP A 20 -6.41 -13.72 -26.01
CA ASP A 20 -6.50 -14.43 -27.30
C ASP A 20 -5.29 -14.16 -28.23
N LYS A 21 -4.17 -13.68 -27.70
CA LYS A 21 -2.98 -13.34 -28.47
C LYS A 21 -2.18 -14.57 -28.87
N ASN A 22 -1.64 -14.56 -30.10
CA ASN A 22 -0.65 -15.55 -30.52
C ASN A 22 0.74 -15.23 -29.95
N LYS A 23 1.70 -16.16 -30.11
CA LYS A 23 3.07 -16.00 -29.55
C LYS A 23 3.78 -14.73 -30.02
N LYS A 24 3.60 -14.31 -31.26
CA LYS A 24 4.23 -13.10 -31.81
C LYS A 24 3.64 -11.83 -31.19
N GLU A 25 2.33 -11.80 -31.03
CA GLU A 25 1.62 -10.70 -30.38
C GLU A 25 1.91 -10.65 -28.87
N ALA A 26 2.03 -11.81 -28.21
CA ALA A 26 2.41 -11.89 -26.81
C ALA A 26 3.84 -11.40 -26.57
N TRP A 27 4.78 -11.70 -27.47
CA TRP A 27 6.14 -11.13 -27.42
C TRP A 27 6.10 -9.60 -27.57
N ALA A 28 5.39 -9.09 -28.59
CA ALA A 28 5.27 -7.64 -28.79
C ALA A 28 4.65 -6.95 -27.58
N ARG A 29 3.63 -7.55 -26.97
CA ARG A 29 2.99 -7.07 -25.75
C ARG A 29 3.95 -7.09 -24.56
N ALA A 30 4.77 -8.13 -24.40
CA ALA A 30 5.77 -8.20 -23.35
C ALA A 30 6.82 -7.10 -23.48
N VAL A 31 7.29 -6.82 -24.71
CA VAL A 31 8.21 -5.70 -25.00
C VAL A 31 7.55 -4.36 -24.65
N GLU A 32 6.30 -4.14 -25.07
CA GLU A 32 5.52 -2.94 -24.75
C GLU A 32 5.40 -2.74 -23.22
N MET A 33 5.09 -3.79 -22.48
CA MET A 33 4.95 -3.70 -21.02
C MET A 33 6.27 -3.40 -20.32
N LEU A 34 7.38 -4.02 -20.72
CA LEU A 34 8.68 -3.69 -20.17
C LEU A 34 9.10 -2.25 -20.50
N THR A 35 8.77 -1.76 -21.68
CA THR A 35 8.99 -0.35 -22.05
C THR A 35 8.15 0.59 -21.18
N LEU A 36 6.87 0.27 -20.98
CA LEU A 36 5.96 1.06 -20.15
C LEU A 36 6.46 1.22 -18.71
N VAL A 37 7.01 0.16 -18.12
CA VAL A 37 7.57 0.22 -16.76
C VAL A 37 9.01 0.78 -16.74
N GLY A 38 9.53 1.28 -17.86
CA GLY A 38 10.84 1.94 -17.94
C GLY A 38 12.02 0.96 -17.82
N VAL A 39 11.88 -0.25 -18.33
CA VAL A 39 13.00 -1.20 -18.48
C VAL A 39 13.73 -0.91 -19.78
N ASN A 40 15.02 -0.55 -19.69
CA ASN A 40 15.86 -0.31 -20.85
C ASN A 40 16.17 -1.63 -21.59
N GLU A 41 16.28 -1.57 -22.92
CA GLU A 41 16.57 -2.72 -23.79
C GLU A 41 15.61 -3.90 -23.56
N PRO A 42 14.29 -3.70 -23.63
CA PRO A 42 13.29 -4.68 -23.18
C PRO A 42 13.43 -6.04 -23.88
N GLU A 43 13.76 -6.06 -25.17
CA GLU A 43 13.95 -7.29 -25.95
C GLU A 43 15.16 -8.12 -25.45
N SER A 44 16.22 -7.46 -25.01
CA SER A 44 17.38 -8.12 -24.40
C SER A 44 17.01 -8.66 -23.03
N ARG A 45 16.30 -7.87 -22.22
CA ARG A 45 15.87 -8.25 -20.86
C ARG A 45 14.89 -9.42 -20.83
N LEU A 46 14.04 -9.55 -21.86
CA LEU A 46 13.16 -10.73 -22.00
C LEU A 46 13.92 -12.06 -22.09
N LYS A 47 15.16 -12.04 -22.57
CA LYS A 47 16.00 -13.25 -22.69
C LYS A 47 16.77 -13.59 -21.42
N GLN A 48 16.82 -12.67 -20.46
CA GLN A 48 17.53 -12.83 -19.20
C GLN A 48 16.72 -13.61 -18.16
N TYR A 49 17.43 -14.15 -17.18
CA TYR A 49 16.86 -14.79 -15.99
C TYR A 49 16.69 -13.74 -14.87
N PRO A 50 15.78 -13.97 -13.92
CA PRO A 50 15.56 -13.03 -12.80
C PRO A 50 16.82 -12.69 -11.99
N HIS A 51 17.75 -13.62 -11.84
CA HIS A 51 18.99 -13.41 -11.08
C HIS A 51 20.00 -12.48 -11.79
N GLU A 52 19.85 -12.26 -13.08
CA GLU A 52 20.68 -11.33 -13.87
C GLU A 52 20.17 -9.88 -13.77
N LEU A 53 19.01 -9.66 -13.12
CA LEU A 53 18.38 -8.36 -12.97
C LEU A 53 18.62 -7.78 -11.56
N SER A 54 18.74 -6.44 -11.47
CA SER A 54 18.72 -5.76 -10.17
C SER A 54 17.37 -5.90 -9.46
N GLY A 55 17.32 -5.64 -8.16
CA GLY A 55 16.07 -5.67 -7.38
C GLY A 55 14.96 -4.79 -7.99
N GLY A 56 15.29 -3.54 -8.32
CA GLY A 56 14.36 -2.61 -8.95
C GLY A 56 13.90 -3.06 -10.35
N MET A 57 14.78 -3.68 -11.14
CA MET A 57 14.38 -4.25 -12.43
C MET A 57 13.44 -5.43 -12.28
N ARG A 58 13.69 -6.33 -11.32
CA ARG A 58 12.76 -7.44 -11.01
C ARG A 58 11.39 -6.92 -10.60
N GLN A 59 11.34 -5.87 -9.78
CA GLN A 59 10.08 -5.24 -9.38
C GLN A 59 9.32 -4.67 -10.58
N ARG A 60 10.00 -3.95 -11.48
CA ARG A 60 9.41 -3.44 -12.73
C ARG A 60 8.87 -4.56 -13.62
N VAL A 61 9.60 -5.67 -13.75
CA VAL A 61 9.14 -6.86 -14.49
C VAL A 61 7.89 -7.46 -13.86
N MET A 62 7.80 -7.56 -12.53
CA MET A 62 6.60 -8.04 -11.85
C MET A 62 5.40 -7.12 -12.08
N ILE A 63 5.60 -5.81 -12.06
CA ILE A 63 4.56 -4.83 -12.39
C ILE A 63 4.12 -4.98 -13.84
N ALA A 64 5.07 -5.10 -14.79
CA ALA A 64 4.78 -5.33 -16.21
C ALA A 64 3.94 -6.61 -16.41
N MET A 65 4.27 -7.69 -15.69
CA MET A 65 3.52 -8.94 -15.72
C MET A 65 2.09 -8.76 -15.20
N ALA A 66 1.92 -8.10 -14.06
CA ALA A 66 0.61 -7.84 -13.50
C ALA A 66 -0.30 -7.00 -14.41
N LEU A 67 0.31 -6.10 -15.20
CA LEU A 67 -0.41 -5.20 -16.12
C LEU A 67 -0.58 -5.76 -17.54
N ALA A 68 0.12 -6.84 -17.89
CA ALA A 68 0.18 -7.35 -19.26
C ALA A 68 -1.19 -7.68 -19.87
N CYS A 69 -2.14 -8.07 -19.04
CA CYS A 69 -3.50 -8.46 -19.42
C CYS A 69 -4.57 -7.37 -19.19
N ASN A 70 -4.17 -6.11 -18.99
CA ASN A 70 -5.06 -4.96 -18.71
C ASN A 70 -6.06 -5.25 -17.58
N PRO A 71 -5.62 -5.52 -16.35
CA PRO A 71 -6.51 -5.86 -15.25
C PRO A 71 -7.41 -4.68 -14.89
N ARG A 72 -8.65 -4.97 -14.46
CA ARG A 72 -9.55 -3.97 -13.88
C ARG A 72 -9.18 -3.62 -12.43
N LEU A 73 -8.54 -4.56 -11.73
CA LEU A 73 -8.04 -4.41 -10.36
C LEU A 73 -6.59 -4.89 -10.29
N LEU A 74 -5.71 -4.03 -9.79
CA LEU A 74 -4.33 -4.36 -9.44
C LEU A 74 -4.20 -4.43 -7.92
N ILE A 75 -3.76 -5.56 -7.37
CA ILE A 75 -3.41 -5.71 -5.96
C ILE A 75 -1.90 -5.57 -5.83
N ALA A 76 -1.46 -4.51 -5.18
CA ALA A 76 -0.07 -4.16 -4.98
C ALA A 76 0.29 -4.27 -3.48
N ASP A 77 0.88 -5.40 -3.11
CA ASP A 77 1.30 -5.69 -1.74
C ASP A 77 2.76 -5.29 -1.55
N GLU A 78 2.99 -4.23 -0.78
CA GLU A 78 4.31 -3.64 -0.50
C GLU A 78 5.15 -3.38 -1.79
N PRO A 79 4.57 -2.76 -2.85
CA PRO A 79 5.21 -2.74 -4.18
C PRO A 79 6.49 -1.90 -4.23
N THR A 80 6.75 -1.07 -3.23
CA THR A 80 7.93 -0.19 -3.16
C THR A 80 8.93 -0.58 -2.08
N THR A 81 8.67 -1.65 -1.34
CA THR A 81 9.60 -2.14 -0.30
C THR A 81 10.94 -2.54 -0.91
N ALA A 82 12.05 -2.14 -0.27
CA ALA A 82 13.42 -2.37 -0.71
C ALA A 82 13.83 -1.68 -2.04
N LEU A 83 13.10 -0.67 -2.48
CA LEU A 83 13.49 0.21 -3.57
C LEU A 83 14.15 1.49 -3.05
N ASP A 84 15.09 2.04 -3.81
CA ASP A 84 15.57 3.38 -3.56
C ASP A 84 14.48 4.44 -3.87
N VAL A 85 14.59 5.61 -3.26
CA VAL A 85 13.56 6.67 -3.34
C VAL A 85 13.25 7.09 -4.77
N THR A 86 14.25 7.09 -5.65
CA THR A 86 14.09 7.48 -7.05
C THR A 86 13.25 6.46 -7.82
N ILE A 87 13.54 5.18 -7.64
CA ILE A 87 12.79 4.09 -8.26
C ILE A 87 11.38 4.02 -7.67
N GLN A 88 11.23 4.18 -6.34
CA GLN A 88 9.92 4.26 -5.69
C GLN A 88 9.04 5.34 -6.34
N ALA A 89 9.53 6.58 -6.46
CA ALA A 89 8.79 7.68 -7.09
C ALA A 89 8.36 7.36 -8.54
N GLN A 90 9.24 6.72 -9.32
CA GLN A 90 8.93 6.31 -10.69
C GLN A 90 7.83 5.24 -10.75
N ILE A 91 7.83 4.26 -9.83
CA ILE A 91 6.81 3.23 -9.75
C ILE A 91 5.45 3.82 -9.33
N LEU A 92 5.44 4.71 -8.33
CA LEU A 92 4.22 5.38 -7.88
C LEU A 92 3.61 6.24 -8.99
N LYS A 93 4.45 6.99 -9.72
CA LYS A 93 4.00 7.75 -10.89
C LYS A 93 3.38 6.84 -11.95
N LEU A 94 4.05 5.73 -12.30
CA LEU A 94 3.54 4.76 -13.27
C LEU A 94 2.16 4.23 -12.85
N MET A 95 1.98 3.86 -11.57
CA MET A 95 0.70 3.37 -11.06
C MET A 95 -0.39 4.44 -11.15
N ASN A 96 -0.08 5.70 -10.81
CA ASN A 96 -1.01 6.82 -10.94
C ASN A 96 -1.39 7.09 -12.40
N ASP A 97 -0.45 7.00 -13.33
CA ASP A 97 -0.70 7.17 -14.77
C ASP A 97 -1.64 6.03 -15.27
N LEU A 98 -1.40 4.80 -14.87
CA LEU A 98 -2.27 3.66 -15.20
C LEU A 98 -3.69 3.80 -14.62
N LYS A 99 -3.83 4.27 -13.39
CA LYS A 99 -5.13 4.57 -12.76
C LYS A 99 -5.90 5.57 -13.62
N LYS A 100 -5.24 6.66 -14.07
CA LYS A 100 -5.86 7.72 -14.85
C LYS A 100 -6.17 7.33 -16.30
N GLU A 101 -5.22 6.67 -16.97
CA GLU A 101 -5.31 6.39 -18.40
C GLU A 101 -6.13 5.13 -18.72
N LYS A 102 -6.05 4.11 -17.87
CA LYS A 102 -6.68 2.80 -18.10
C LYS A 102 -7.90 2.54 -17.23
N GLY A 103 -8.19 3.40 -16.25
CA GLY A 103 -9.28 3.19 -15.31
C GLY A 103 -9.08 1.96 -14.41
N THR A 104 -7.84 1.51 -14.24
CA THR A 104 -7.49 0.39 -13.35
C THR A 104 -7.68 0.81 -11.90
N SER A 105 -8.47 0.06 -11.13
CA SER A 105 -8.53 0.22 -9.68
C SER A 105 -7.27 -0.39 -9.05
N ILE A 106 -6.72 0.27 -8.02
CA ILE A 106 -5.52 -0.22 -7.34
C ILE A 106 -5.83 -0.44 -5.86
N LEU A 107 -5.68 -1.68 -5.39
CA LEU A 107 -5.62 -1.97 -3.95
C LEU A 107 -4.15 -1.92 -3.54
N PHE A 108 -3.76 -0.82 -2.89
CA PHE A 108 -2.39 -0.57 -2.48
C PHE A 108 -2.20 -0.92 -0.99
N ILE A 109 -1.36 -1.90 -0.67
CA ILE A 109 -1.06 -2.32 0.70
C ILE A 109 0.34 -1.83 1.04
N THR A 110 0.46 -1.03 2.09
CA THR A 110 1.73 -0.48 2.54
C THR A 110 1.66 -0.02 4.00
N HIS A 111 2.81 0.09 4.63
CA HIS A 111 2.98 0.73 5.93
C HIS A 111 3.46 2.20 5.81
N ASP A 112 3.70 2.70 4.60
CA ASP A 112 4.17 4.07 4.36
C ASP A 112 2.99 5.03 4.15
N LEU A 113 2.70 5.83 5.18
CA LEU A 113 1.61 6.81 5.16
C LEU A 113 1.86 7.96 4.17
N GLY A 114 3.13 8.28 3.87
CA GLY A 114 3.48 9.29 2.86
C GLY A 114 3.01 8.84 1.48
N VAL A 115 3.26 7.58 1.14
CA VAL A 115 2.80 6.97 -0.10
C VAL A 115 1.27 6.94 -0.19
N ILE A 116 0.58 6.61 0.91
CA ILE A 116 -0.89 6.59 0.95
C ILE A 116 -1.46 7.96 0.63
N ASN A 117 -0.93 9.03 1.23
CA ASN A 117 -1.39 10.40 0.98
C ASN A 117 -1.26 10.82 -0.50
N GLU A 118 -0.28 10.30 -1.22
CA GLU A 118 -0.04 10.60 -2.63
C GLU A 118 -0.92 9.76 -3.58
N MET A 119 -1.18 8.50 -3.21
CA MET A 119 -1.73 7.49 -4.13
C MET A 119 -3.22 7.21 -3.94
N ALA A 120 -3.71 7.27 -2.69
CA ALA A 120 -5.01 6.74 -2.34
C ALA A 120 -6.14 7.77 -2.50
N ASP A 121 -7.32 7.29 -2.89
CA ASP A 121 -8.56 8.04 -2.79
C ASP A 121 -9.23 7.76 -1.43
N ASP A 122 -9.26 6.48 -1.04
CA ASP A 122 -9.79 5.98 0.23
C ASP A 122 -8.73 5.18 0.97
N VAL A 123 -8.76 5.23 2.28
CA VAL A 123 -7.81 4.55 3.17
C VAL A 123 -8.56 3.64 4.13
N ALA A 124 -8.05 2.42 4.31
CA ALA A 124 -8.44 1.53 5.40
C ALA A 124 -7.24 1.24 6.29
N VAL A 125 -7.28 1.71 7.52
CA VAL A 125 -6.23 1.44 8.52
C VAL A 125 -6.56 0.15 9.24
N MET A 126 -5.59 -0.77 9.29
CA MET A 126 -5.75 -2.07 9.94
C MET A 126 -4.88 -2.19 11.19
N TYR A 127 -5.42 -2.81 12.23
CA TYR A 127 -4.69 -3.17 13.44
C TYR A 127 -5.13 -4.56 13.94
N CYS A 128 -4.18 -5.44 14.21
CA CYS A 128 -4.44 -6.82 14.66
C CYS A 128 -5.52 -7.55 13.82
N GLY A 129 -5.41 -7.47 12.48
CA GLY A 129 -6.32 -8.16 11.55
C GLY A 129 -7.69 -7.49 11.36
N GLN A 130 -7.95 -6.35 12.01
CA GLN A 130 -9.23 -5.63 11.92
C GLN A 130 -9.06 -4.26 11.27
N VAL A 131 -10.05 -3.84 10.48
CA VAL A 131 -10.18 -2.46 10.04
C VAL A 131 -10.60 -1.61 11.23
N VAL A 132 -9.72 -0.71 11.68
CA VAL A 132 -9.97 0.20 12.80
C VAL A 132 -10.46 1.57 12.34
N GLU A 133 -10.16 1.94 11.11
CA GLU A 133 -10.62 3.18 10.50
C GLU A 133 -10.72 3.03 8.98
N LYS A 134 -11.73 3.62 8.35
CA LYS A 134 -11.90 3.73 6.90
C LYS A 134 -12.44 5.09 6.56
N ALA A 135 -11.75 5.82 5.68
CA ALA A 135 -12.15 7.18 5.28
C ALA A 135 -11.55 7.58 3.93
N PRO A 136 -12.08 8.62 3.28
CA PRO A 136 -11.36 9.33 2.23
C PRO A 136 -9.99 9.80 2.73
N VAL A 137 -8.96 9.76 1.87
CA VAL A 137 -7.59 10.14 2.26
C VAL A 137 -7.53 11.54 2.89
N ARG A 138 -8.31 12.48 2.37
CA ARG A 138 -8.41 13.85 2.90
C ARG A 138 -8.91 13.91 4.34
N SER A 139 -9.74 12.96 4.78
CA SER A 139 -10.23 12.89 6.16
C SER A 139 -9.18 12.33 7.12
N ILE A 140 -8.26 11.45 6.64
CA ILE A 140 -7.15 10.94 7.45
C ILE A 140 -6.04 11.99 7.61
N PHE A 141 -5.71 12.70 6.52
CA PHE A 141 -4.59 13.66 6.49
C PHE A 141 -5.03 15.12 6.66
N GLY A 142 -6.35 15.40 6.67
CA GLY A 142 -6.90 16.73 6.90
C GLY A 142 -6.88 17.18 8.36
N ASP A 143 -7.07 18.47 8.60
CA ASP A 143 -7.17 19.02 9.95
C ASP A 143 -8.59 18.79 10.51
N ASN A 144 -8.67 18.69 11.84
CA ASN A 144 -9.94 18.53 12.59
C ASN A 144 -10.78 17.29 12.28
N SER A 145 -10.21 16.23 11.74
CA SER A 145 -10.90 14.96 11.48
C SER A 145 -10.99 14.09 12.74
N TYR A 146 -12.05 13.29 12.84
CA TYR A 146 -12.13 12.25 13.86
C TYR A 146 -11.19 11.10 13.48
N LEU A 147 -10.29 10.71 14.40
CA LEU A 147 -9.33 9.65 14.16
C LEU A 147 -9.46 8.55 15.20
N HIS A 148 -9.15 7.33 14.76
CA HIS A 148 -8.84 6.26 15.69
C HIS A 148 -7.52 6.56 16.41
N PRO A 149 -7.37 6.34 17.72
CA PRO A 149 -6.12 6.64 18.44
C PRO A 149 -4.86 5.96 17.88
N TYR A 150 -5.00 4.85 17.19
CA TYR A 150 -3.90 4.21 16.47
C TYR A 150 -3.48 5.02 15.23
N THR A 151 -4.44 5.46 14.42
CA THR A 151 -4.19 6.32 13.24
C THR A 151 -3.56 7.65 13.67
N GLU A 152 -4.09 8.26 14.74
CA GLU A 152 -3.50 9.45 15.37
C GLU A 152 -2.02 9.20 15.70
N GLY A 153 -1.71 8.11 16.40
CA GLY A 153 -0.34 7.76 16.76
C GLY A 153 0.58 7.51 15.54
N LEU A 154 0.07 6.89 14.49
CA LEU A 154 0.82 6.71 13.25
C LEU A 154 1.17 8.05 12.59
N LEU A 155 0.21 8.97 12.51
CA LEU A 155 0.40 10.31 11.93
C LEU A 155 1.42 11.15 12.71
N TYR A 156 1.43 11.06 14.06
CA TYR A 156 2.43 11.73 14.90
C TYR A 156 3.83 11.08 14.84
N SER A 157 3.91 9.85 14.36
CA SER A 157 5.18 9.15 14.18
C SER A 157 5.87 9.47 12.84
N ILE A 158 5.22 10.21 11.93
CA ILE A 158 5.79 10.59 10.63
C ILE A 158 6.75 11.77 10.83
N PRO A 159 8.03 11.67 10.41
CA PRO A 159 8.94 12.80 10.39
C PRO A 159 8.43 13.87 9.38
N ARG A 160 8.29 15.12 9.83
CA ARG A 160 7.96 16.23 8.95
C ARG A 160 9.22 17.03 8.63
N LEU A 161 9.31 17.57 7.42
CA LEU A 161 10.46 18.38 6.99
C LEU A 161 10.65 19.64 7.84
N ASP A 162 9.55 20.16 8.41
CA ASP A 162 9.49 21.33 9.27
C ASP A 162 9.65 21.00 10.77
N THR A 163 9.84 19.72 11.14
CA THR A 163 10.07 19.33 12.54
C THR A 163 11.41 19.89 13.01
N PRO A 164 11.44 20.72 14.08
CA PRO A 164 12.69 21.26 14.59
C PRO A 164 13.66 20.15 14.98
N THR A 165 14.95 20.36 14.71
CA THR A 165 16.02 19.40 15.08
C THR A 165 16.04 19.21 16.60
N GLY A 166 16.02 17.95 17.04
CA GLY A 166 16.06 17.60 18.47
C GLY A 166 14.71 17.23 19.10
N ILE A 167 13.60 17.38 18.38
CA ILE A 167 12.30 16.84 18.82
C ILE A 167 12.26 15.33 18.58
N ARG A 168 12.03 14.57 19.67
CA ARG A 168 11.83 13.13 19.58
C ARG A 168 10.41 12.84 19.07
N LEU A 169 10.29 12.08 17.98
CA LEU A 169 8.99 11.63 17.48
C LEU A 169 8.29 10.77 18.54
N GLU A 170 6.98 10.97 18.67
CA GLU A 170 6.16 10.17 19.58
C GLU A 170 5.90 8.79 18.98
N ALA A 171 6.58 7.78 19.50
CA ALA A 171 6.30 6.39 19.15
C ALA A 171 5.09 5.89 19.94
N ILE A 172 4.24 5.08 19.30
CA ILE A 172 3.14 4.40 19.98
C ILE A 172 3.72 3.43 21.01
N PRO A 173 3.40 3.58 22.33
CA PRO A 173 4.01 2.79 23.38
C PRO A 173 3.58 1.32 23.32
N GLY A 174 4.38 0.44 23.92
CA GLY A 174 4.09 -0.99 24.08
C GLY A 174 4.27 -1.81 22.80
N ALA A 175 4.10 -3.13 22.92
CA ALA A 175 4.18 -4.07 21.81
C ALA A 175 2.79 -4.38 21.21
N VAL A 176 2.77 -4.76 19.96
CA VAL A 176 1.56 -5.28 19.30
C VAL A 176 1.19 -6.61 19.97
N PRO A 177 -0.07 -6.83 20.37
CA PRO A 177 -0.50 -8.10 20.94
C PRO A 177 -0.23 -9.28 20.01
N HIS A 178 0.14 -10.40 20.59
CA HIS A 178 0.33 -11.62 19.81
C HIS A 178 -1.00 -12.11 19.24
N PRO A 179 -1.06 -12.60 17.98
CA PRO A 179 -2.31 -13.03 17.35
C PRO A 179 -3.10 -14.11 18.13
N LEU A 180 -2.41 -14.94 18.92
CA LEU A 180 -3.01 -15.97 19.76
C LEU A 180 -3.42 -15.46 21.17
N ASP A 181 -3.10 -14.20 21.49
CA ASP A 181 -3.38 -13.59 22.80
C ASP A 181 -3.92 -12.16 22.63
N LEU A 182 -4.98 -12.06 21.82
CA LEU A 182 -5.61 -10.76 21.55
C LEU A 182 -6.48 -10.33 22.75
N PRO A 183 -6.50 -9.03 23.09
CA PRO A 183 -7.39 -8.48 24.09
C PRO A 183 -8.86 -8.83 23.82
N LYS A 184 -9.63 -9.13 24.89
CA LYS A 184 -11.05 -9.44 24.80
C LYS A 184 -11.87 -8.26 24.25
N GLY A 185 -11.54 -7.04 24.68
CA GLY A 185 -12.16 -5.80 24.20
C GLY A 185 -11.46 -5.22 22.97
N CYS A 186 -11.34 -3.90 22.92
CA CYS A 186 -10.63 -3.18 21.87
C CYS A 186 -9.19 -3.69 21.75
N LYS A 187 -8.78 -4.13 20.56
CA LYS A 187 -7.44 -4.70 20.31
C LYS A 187 -6.31 -3.70 20.55
N PHE A 188 -6.61 -2.40 20.43
CA PHE A 188 -5.64 -1.33 20.68
C PHE A 188 -5.63 -0.85 22.15
N ALA A 189 -6.60 -1.26 22.99
CA ALA A 189 -6.72 -0.79 24.38
C ALA A 189 -5.41 -0.86 25.21
N PRO A 190 -4.58 -1.93 25.12
CA PRO A 190 -3.33 -2.00 25.90
C PRO A 190 -2.30 -0.91 25.55
N ARG A 191 -2.40 -0.30 24.37
CA ARG A 191 -1.48 0.71 23.84
C ARG A 191 -2.12 2.09 23.74
N CYS A 192 -3.43 2.18 23.98
CA CYS A 192 -4.20 3.40 23.80
C CYS A 192 -4.08 4.31 25.03
N LYS A 193 -3.57 5.53 24.84
CA LYS A 193 -3.48 6.54 25.90
C LYS A 193 -4.85 7.02 26.43
N TYR A 194 -5.92 6.72 25.68
CA TYR A 194 -7.30 7.09 26.02
C TYR A 194 -8.15 5.89 26.47
N ALA A 195 -7.56 4.72 26.73
CA ALA A 195 -8.31 3.52 27.06
C ALA A 195 -9.06 3.67 28.39
N THR A 196 -10.34 3.29 28.37
CA THR A 196 -11.21 3.18 29.53
C THR A 196 -11.46 1.71 29.86
N ASP A 197 -12.12 1.42 31.00
CA ASP A 197 -12.51 0.04 31.34
C ASP A 197 -13.44 -0.56 30.30
N LYS A 198 -14.37 0.22 29.75
CA LYS A 198 -15.22 -0.21 28.63
C LYS A 198 -14.40 -0.71 27.44
N CYS A 199 -13.28 -0.02 27.11
CA CYS A 199 -12.41 -0.44 26.02
C CYS A 199 -11.69 -1.77 26.31
N ARG A 200 -11.46 -2.12 27.58
CA ARG A 200 -10.83 -3.39 27.98
C ARG A 200 -11.82 -4.56 27.97
N GLU A 201 -13.08 -4.28 28.24
CA GLU A 201 -14.13 -5.30 28.38
C GLU A 201 -14.89 -5.57 27.10
N MET A 202 -15.10 -4.53 26.26
CA MET A 202 -15.94 -4.59 25.06
C MET A 202 -15.16 -4.20 23.81
N GLU A 203 -15.49 -4.89 22.71
CA GLU A 203 -14.98 -4.56 21.38
C GLU A 203 -15.87 -3.47 20.76
N PRO A 204 -15.30 -2.34 20.27
CA PRO A 204 -16.10 -1.33 19.57
C PRO A 204 -16.48 -1.81 18.17
N GLU A 205 -17.64 -1.42 17.70
CA GLU A 205 -18.06 -1.59 16.32
C GLU A 205 -17.45 -0.52 15.43
N LEU A 206 -17.41 -0.79 14.10
CA LEU A 206 -16.99 0.17 13.10
C LEU A 206 -18.18 1.08 12.77
N ASN A 207 -18.24 2.27 13.33
CA ASN A 207 -19.34 3.21 13.19
C ASN A 207 -18.95 4.42 12.38
N GLU A 208 -19.90 4.97 11.62
CA GLU A 208 -19.72 6.20 10.88
C GLU A 208 -19.71 7.40 11.85
N VAL A 209 -18.65 8.22 11.76
CA VAL A 209 -18.46 9.41 12.59
C VAL A 209 -18.71 10.70 11.79
N GLU A 210 -18.47 10.64 10.49
CA GLU A 210 -18.77 11.65 9.47
C GLU A 210 -19.10 10.95 8.15
N PRO A 211 -19.77 11.58 7.19
CA PRO A 211 -20.14 10.96 5.92
C PRO A 211 -18.94 10.29 5.22
N GLY A 212 -19.00 8.95 5.06
CA GLY A 212 -17.94 8.12 4.48
C GLY A 212 -16.73 7.90 5.39
N HIS A 213 -16.73 8.39 6.64
CA HIS A 213 -15.65 8.17 7.60
C HIS A 213 -16.10 7.26 8.75
N MET A 214 -15.55 6.08 8.81
CA MET A 214 -15.88 5.04 9.77
C MET A 214 -14.72 4.81 10.73
N VAL A 215 -15.01 4.74 12.03
CA VAL A 215 -14.02 4.55 13.11
C VAL A 215 -14.47 3.48 14.08
N ARG A 216 -13.60 2.50 14.38
CA ARG A 216 -13.82 1.42 15.37
C ARG A 216 -13.31 1.87 16.73
N CYS A 217 -14.00 2.84 17.34
CA CYS A 217 -13.63 3.39 18.64
C CYS A 217 -14.86 3.89 19.39
N PHE A 218 -14.92 3.69 20.72
CA PHE A 218 -15.99 4.26 21.55
C PHE A 218 -15.85 5.78 21.72
N TYR A 219 -14.62 6.30 21.59
CA TYR A 219 -14.27 7.70 21.85
C TYR A 219 -13.31 8.22 20.77
N PRO A 220 -13.75 8.29 19.51
CA PRO A 220 -12.89 8.80 18.43
C PRO A 220 -12.47 10.24 18.76
N LYS A 221 -11.21 10.55 18.53
CA LYS A 221 -10.64 11.87 18.86
C LYS A 221 -10.67 12.77 17.66
N LYS A 222 -11.10 14.02 17.87
CA LYS A 222 -10.91 15.06 16.89
C LYS A 222 -9.44 15.47 16.90
N GLY A 223 -8.74 15.20 15.82
CA GLY A 223 -7.31 15.50 15.71
C GLY A 223 -7.10 17.02 15.65
N GLU A 224 -6.42 17.57 16.64
CA GLU A 224 -5.86 18.92 16.55
C GLU A 224 -4.42 18.77 16.04
N ARG A 225 -4.18 19.14 14.79
CA ARG A 225 -2.82 19.27 14.27
C ARG A 225 -2.36 20.70 14.48
N ASN A 226 -1.47 20.89 15.44
CA ASN A 226 -0.67 22.11 15.56
C ASN A 226 0.45 22.13 14.53
#